data_123dbe2bb6a1207980816e8e9c97e002
#
_entry.id   123dbe2bb6a1207980816e8e9c97e002
#
_cell.length_a   1.000
_cell.length_b   1.000
_cell.length_c   1.000
_cell.angle_alpha   90.00
_cell.angle_beta   90.00
_cell.angle_gamma   90.00
#
_symmetry.space_group_name_H-M   'P 1'
#
loop_
_entity.id
_entity.type
_entity.pdbx_description
1 polymer ?
#
loop_
_entity_poly.entity_id
_entity_poly.type
_entity_poly.pdbx_seq_one_letter_code
_entity_poly.pdbx_strand_id
1 'polypeptide(L)'
;CKPDVINRIALDYHRVTKIKPKEVPEGATWDFVTWDYTEHLIIDRETETLEHIQNIGSGCKVSRKYEIEGGIESLLENFNAEDLFSHIEGNPDDVIDTPNETKDYKITIDYKKSPQRVIEGSYDKNGLPEDFADFAETVFEFIRFYGLGEVLDPSVYGKVKRRQSEYIFCSVTFDDGYKSYYYLTDDDSIEIGDFVLVPAGKDNHEAVVEVVNIEYFSEENVPLPIEKTKRIIRKCTDDDFDLPESE
;
A
#
# COMPACT_ATOMS: atom_id res chain seq x y z
N CYS A 1 -9.83 -30.29 21.46
CA CYS A 1 -9.60 -30.46 20.00
C CYS A 1 -8.68 -29.35 19.51
N LYS A 2 -7.76 -29.62 18.61
CA LYS A 2 -7.05 -28.53 17.92
C LYS A 2 -8.08 -27.85 17.00
N PRO A 3 -8.08 -26.51 16.92
CA PRO A 3 -8.94 -25.79 15.99
C PRO A 3 -8.73 -26.30 14.56
N ASP A 4 -9.72 -26.12 13.71
CA ASP A 4 -9.60 -26.45 12.30
C ASP A 4 -8.70 -25.42 11.57
N VAL A 5 -8.28 -25.75 10.38
CA VAL A 5 -7.38 -24.91 9.58
C VAL A 5 -8.04 -24.63 8.24
N ILE A 6 -7.99 -23.39 7.81
CA ILE A 6 -8.43 -22.98 6.48
C ILE A 6 -7.40 -23.44 5.45
N ASN A 7 -7.82 -24.24 4.49
CA ASN A 7 -7.01 -24.65 3.35
C ASN A 7 -7.12 -23.69 2.18
N ARG A 8 -8.36 -23.21 1.92
CA ARG A 8 -8.61 -22.36 0.77
C ARG A 8 -9.79 -21.44 1.05
N ILE A 9 -9.66 -20.18 0.58
CA ILE A 9 -10.78 -19.23 0.49
C ILE A 9 -10.92 -18.86 -0.98
N ALA A 10 -12.14 -19.01 -1.51
CA ALA A 10 -12.48 -18.51 -2.84
C ALA A 10 -13.64 -17.53 -2.71
N LEU A 11 -13.50 -16.35 -3.28
CA LEU A 11 -14.50 -15.30 -3.33
C LEU A 11 -14.81 -14.98 -4.78
N ASP A 12 -16.06 -15.10 -5.14
CA ASP A 12 -16.61 -14.68 -6.43
C ASP A 12 -17.52 -13.47 -6.21
N TYR A 13 -17.30 -12.41 -6.98
CA TYR A 13 -18.12 -11.21 -6.96
C TYR A 13 -18.61 -10.92 -8.38
N HIS A 14 -19.91 -10.59 -8.49
CA HIS A 14 -20.53 -10.22 -9.75
C HIS A 14 -21.41 -8.98 -9.60
N ARG A 15 -21.09 -7.96 -10.37
CA ARG A 15 -21.89 -6.75 -10.47
C ARG A 15 -22.45 -6.61 -11.88
N VAL A 16 -23.74 -6.40 -11.97
CA VAL A 16 -24.45 -6.07 -13.21
C VAL A 16 -25.04 -4.67 -13.07
N THR A 17 -24.62 -3.74 -13.95
CA THR A 17 -25.14 -2.38 -13.98
C THR A 17 -25.90 -2.17 -15.27
N LYS A 18 -27.16 -1.71 -15.18
CA LYS A 18 -27.99 -1.32 -16.34
C LYS A 18 -27.86 0.17 -16.57
N ILE A 19 -27.35 0.55 -17.74
CA ILE A 19 -27.11 1.94 -18.10
C ILE A 19 -28.12 2.31 -19.18
N LYS A 20 -28.91 3.38 -18.94
CA LYS A 20 -29.76 3.96 -19.97
C LYS A 20 -28.94 4.94 -20.79
N PRO A 21 -28.66 4.68 -22.09
CA PRO A 21 -27.92 5.61 -22.92
C PRO A 21 -28.72 6.89 -23.15
N LYS A 22 -28.03 8.01 -23.33
CA LYS A 22 -28.65 9.31 -23.60
C LYS A 22 -29.40 9.32 -24.93
N GLU A 23 -28.88 8.59 -25.94
CA GLU A 23 -29.45 8.46 -27.25
C GLU A 23 -29.55 6.96 -27.61
N VAL A 24 -30.73 6.52 -27.93
CA VAL A 24 -31.00 5.16 -28.40
C VAL A 24 -31.15 5.21 -29.93
N PRO A 25 -30.43 4.41 -30.71
CA PRO A 25 -30.57 4.39 -32.14
C PRO A 25 -32.01 4.08 -32.60
N GLU A 26 -32.47 4.73 -33.66
CA GLU A 26 -33.81 4.51 -34.21
C GLU A 26 -33.95 3.04 -34.67
N GLY A 27 -34.94 2.34 -34.14
CA GLY A 27 -35.17 0.91 -34.42
C GLY A 27 -34.45 -0.04 -33.41
N ALA A 28 -33.79 0.45 -32.37
CA ALA A 28 -33.25 -0.42 -31.34
C ALA A 28 -34.39 -1.09 -30.55
N THR A 29 -34.21 -2.38 -30.29
CA THR A 29 -35.14 -3.21 -29.47
C THR A 29 -34.78 -3.24 -27.99
N TRP A 30 -33.81 -2.42 -27.56
CA TRP A 30 -33.28 -2.37 -26.19
C TRP A 30 -33.27 -0.93 -25.67
N ASP A 31 -33.63 -0.79 -24.38
CA ASP A 31 -33.65 0.50 -23.66
C ASP A 31 -32.43 0.69 -22.76
N PHE A 32 -31.72 -0.38 -22.46
CA PHE A 32 -30.58 -0.39 -21.53
C PHE A 32 -29.40 -1.14 -22.13
N VAL A 33 -28.21 -0.70 -21.77
CA VAL A 33 -26.97 -1.44 -21.96
C VAL A 33 -26.56 -2.03 -20.60
N THR A 34 -26.26 -3.32 -20.56
CA THR A 34 -25.73 -3.99 -19.38
C THR A 34 -24.22 -3.94 -19.35
N TRP A 35 -23.69 -3.60 -18.19
CA TRP A 35 -22.27 -3.66 -17.90
C TRP A 35 -22.02 -4.71 -16.84
N ASP A 36 -21.29 -5.76 -17.24
CA ASP A 36 -20.89 -6.84 -16.33
C ASP A 36 -19.48 -6.61 -15.81
N TYR A 37 -19.32 -6.78 -14.49
CA TYR A 37 -18.04 -6.79 -13.81
C TYR A 37 -17.99 -8.03 -12.92
N THR A 38 -16.93 -8.83 -13.06
CA THR A 38 -16.68 -9.96 -12.16
C THR A 38 -15.31 -9.86 -11.53
N GLU A 39 -15.20 -10.34 -10.30
CA GLU A 39 -13.96 -10.40 -9.56
C GLU A 39 -13.84 -11.74 -8.85
N HIS A 40 -12.66 -12.35 -8.93
CA HIS A 40 -12.37 -13.63 -8.29
C HIS A 40 -11.11 -13.48 -7.45
N LEU A 41 -11.21 -13.83 -6.17
CA LEU A 41 -10.07 -13.91 -5.26
C LEU A 41 -9.95 -15.37 -4.80
N ILE A 42 -8.78 -15.96 -4.93
CA ILE A 42 -8.49 -17.30 -4.46
C ILE A 42 -7.23 -17.24 -3.62
N ILE A 43 -7.30 -17.72 -2.38
CA ILE A 43 -6.16 -17.87 -1.47
C ILE A 43 -6.07 -19.37 -1.15
N ASP A 44 -4.99 -20.01 -1.56
CA ASP A 44 -4.87 -21.46 -1.50
C ASP A 44 -3.56 -21.87 -0.82
N ARG A 45 -3.69 -22.59 0.31
CA ARG A 45 -2.57 -23.07 1.13
C ARG A 45 -1.77 -24.15 0.44
N GLU A 46 -2.41 -25.05 -0.31
CA GLU A 46 -1.74 -26.19 -0.92
C GLU A 46 -0.83 -25.77 -2.06
N THR A 47 -1.27 -24.79 -2.83
CA THR A 47 -0.49 -24.23 -3.95
C THR A 47 0.37 -23.04 -3.55
N GLU A 48 0.24 -22.57 -2.30
CA GLU A 48 0.89 -21.37 -1.77
C GLU A 48 0.68 -20.12 -2.64
N THR A 49 -0.56 -19.98 -3.15
CA THR A 49 -0.92 -18.92 -4.10
C THR A 49 -2.05 -18.03 -3.59
N LEU A 50 -1.96 -16.74 -3.93
CA LEU A 50 -3.08 -15.82 -3.96
C LEU A 50 -3.30 -15.38 -5.40
N GLU A 51 -4.50 -15.61 -5.94
CA GLU A 51 -4.90 -15.17 -7.27
C GLU A 51 -6.03 -14.16 -7.17
N HIS A 52 -5.90 -13.04 -7.88
CA HIS A 52 -6.91 -11.99 -7.98
C HIS A 52 -7.16 -11.67 -9.45
N ILE A 53 -8.39 -11.91 -9.90
CA ILE A 53 -8.79 -11.75 -11.30
C ILE A 53 -9.97 -10.80 -11.40
N GLN A 54 -9.86 -9.78 -12.24
CA GLN A 54 -10.91 -8.82 -12.54
C GLN A 54 -11.25 -8.89 -14.02
N ASN A 55 -12.54 -9.06 -14.35
CA ASN A 55 -13.04 -8.91 -15.70
C ASN A 55 -13.88 -7.63 -15.76
N ILE A 56 -13.36 -6.62 -16.48
CA ILE A 56 -13.90 -5.27 -16.55
C ILE A 56 -14.55 -5.07 -17.92
N GLY A 57 -15.83 -5.37 -18.01
CA GLY A 57 -16.57 -5.29 -19.29
C GLY A 57 -16.01 -6.20 -20.37
N SER A 58 -16.31 -5.92 -21.62
CA SER A 58 -15.91 -6.75 -22.75
C SER A 58 -14.42 -6.60 -23.09
N GLY A 59 -13.68 -7.69 -22.93
CA GLY A 59 -12.29 -7.80 -23.38
C GLY A 59 -11.21 -7.22 -22.46
N CYS A 60 -11.57 -6.68 -21.29
CA CYS A 60 -10.60 -6.23 -20.31
C CYS A 60 -10.51 -7.21 -19.15
N LYS A 61 -9.37 -7.88 -19.00
CA LYS A 61 -9.07 -8.79 -17.91
C LYS A 61 -7.76 -8.39 -17.24
N VAL A 62 -7.79 -8.23 -15.94
CA VAL A 62 -6.59 -8.07 -15.10
C VAL A 62 -6.43 -9.30 -14.25
N SER A 63 -5.25 -9.91 -14.25
CA SER A 63 -4.92 -11.07 -13.42
C SER A 63 -3.65 -10.78 -12.64
N ARG A 64 -3.69 -11.06 -11.32
CA ARG A 64 -2.55 -10.98 -10.43
C ARG A 64 -2.40 -12.33 -9.74
N LYS A 65 -1.19 -12.85 -9.71
CA LYS A 65 -0.87 -14.09 -9.01
C LYS A 65 0.36 -13.86 -8.16
N TYR A 66 0.26 -14.25 -6.90
CA TYR A 66 1.33 -14.21 -5.92
C TYR A 66 1.63 -15.64 -5.50
N GLU A 67 2.85 -16.08 -5.65
CA GLU A 67 3.35 -17.39 -5.21
C GLU A 67 4.39 -17.10 -4.11
N ILE A 68 4.03 -17.38 -2.85
CA ILE A 68 4.82 -16.94 -1.70
C ILE A 68 4.88 -18.05 -0.68
N GLU A 69 6.01 -18.76 -0.68
CA GLU A 69 6.30 -19.86 0.23
C GLU A 69 6.17 -19.40 1.70
N GLY A 70 5.34 -20.10 2.46
CA GLY A 70 5.05 -19.79 3.86
C GLY A 70 4.22 -18.49 4.08
N GLY A 71 4.20 -17.57 3.10
CA GLY A 71 3.48 -16.31 3.23
C GLY A 71 1.97 -16.47 3.11
N ILE A 72 1.50 -17.35 2.23
CA ILE A 72 0.08 -17.66 2.07
C ILE A 72 -0.45 -18.41 3.29
N GLU A 73 0.33 -19.32 3.85
CA GLU A 73 -0.01 -19.99 5.10
C GLU A 73 -0.19 -18.97 6.23
N SER A 74 0.79 -18.07 6.41
CA SER A 74 0.73 -17.01 7.41
C SER A 74 -0.45 -16.08 7.21
N LEU A 75 -0.81 -15.75 5.97
CA LEU A 75 -2.00 -14.94 5.66
C LEU A 75 -3.27 -15.64 6.13
N LEU A 76 -3.42 -16.93 5.81
CA LEU A 76 -4.61 -17.71 6.20
C LEU A 76 -4.71 -17.93 7.72
N GLU A 77 -3.59 -17.95 8.44
CA GLU A 77 -3.55 -18.06 9.90
C GLU A 77 -3.99 -16.81 10.64
N ASN A 78 -4.04 -15.65 9.98
CA ASN A 78 -4.63 -14.44 10.55
C ASN A 78 -6.16 -14.54 10.71
N PHE A 79 -6.80 -15.49 10.04
CA PHE A 79 -8.24 -15.66 10.07
C PHE A 79 -8.67 -16.77 11.03
N ASN A 80 -9.66 -16.48 11.86
CA ASN A 80 -10.23 -17.50 12.74
C ASN A 80 -11.08 -18.49 11.93
N ALA A 81 -10.60 -19.72 11.79
CA ALA A 81 -11.27 -20.74 10.98
C ALA A 81 -12.72 -21.07 11.43
N GLU A 82 -13.02 -20.92 12.72
CA GLU A 82 -14.35 -21.26 13.26
C GLU A 82 -15.35 -20.11 13.03
N ASP A 83 -14.91 -18.86 13.17
CA ASP A 83 -15.78 -17.68 13.18
C ASP A 83 -15.77 -16.87 11.89
N LEU A 84 -14.75 -17.03 11.03
CA LEU A 84 -14.64 -16.25 9.81
C LEU A 84 -15.94 -16.28 9.00
N PHE A 85 -16.51 -15.11 8.74
CA PHE A 85 -17.76 -14.90 8.01
C PHE A 85 -18.99 -15.64 8.61
N SER A 86 -18.99 -15.85 9.92
CA SER A 86 -20.07 -16.56 10.59
C SER A 86 -21.30 -15.70 10.86
N HIS A 87 -21.16 -14.38 10.84
CA HIS A 87 -22.20 -13.44 11.21
C HIS A 87 -22.53 -12.48 10.07
N ILE A 88 -23.79 -12.50 9.63
CA ILE A 88 -24.32 -11.62 8.59
C ILE A 88 -25.62 -11.01 9.15
N GLU A 89 -25.68 -9.69 9.16
CA GLU A 89 -26.86 -8.95 9.66
C GLU A 89 -28.10 -9.16 8.75
N GLY A 90 -27.85 -9.26 7.45
CA GLY A 90 -28.89 -9.30 6.44
C GLY A 90 -29.48 -7.93 6.13
N ASN A 91 -30.20 -7.83 5.02
CA ASN A 91 -30.83 -6.57 4.60
C ASN A 91 -32.16 -6.39 5.34
N PRO A 92 -32.46 -5.20 5.89
CA PRO A 92 -33.80 -4.86 6.39
C PRO A 92 -34.87 -5.02 5.29
N ASP A 93 -36.07 -5.44 5.67
CA ASP A 93 -37.18 -5.68 4.75
C ASP A 93 -37.65 -4.44 3.96
N ASP A 94 -37.31 -3.25 4.43
CA ASP A 94 -37.69 -1.96 3.84
C ASP A 94 -36.58 -1.31 3.01
N VAL A 95 -35.46 -2.01 2.77
CA VAL A 95 -34.39 -1.52 1.89
C VAL A 95 -34.86 -1.53 0.45
N ILE A 96 -34.77 -0.36 -0.19
CA ILE A 96 -35.03 -0.24 -1.62
C ILE A 96 -33.74 -0.56 -2.37
N ASP A 97 -33.75 -1.68 -3.07
CA ASP A 97 -32.66 -2.04 -3.96
C ASP A 97 -32.49 -1.02 -5.10
N THR A 98 -31.24 -0.79 -5.49
CA THR A 98 -30.96 0.02 -6.67
C THR A 98 -31.45 -0.71 -7.92
N PRO A 99 -32.52 -0.23 -8.62
CA PRO A 99 -33.19 -1.03 -9.65
C PRO A 99 -32.31 -1.33 -10.88
N ASN A 100 -31.20 -0.60 -11.00
CA ASN A 100 -30.30 -0.67 -12.15
C ASN A 100 -28.96 -1.34 -11.82
N GLU A 101 -28.77 -1.84 -10.61
CA GLU A 101 -27.51 -2.47 -10.22
C GLU A 101 -27.76 -3.64 -9.27
N THR A 102 -27.13 -4.79 -9.56
CA THR A 102 -27.04 -5.93 -8.66
C THR A 102 -25.59 -6.17 -8.32
N LYS A 103 -25.32 -6.52 -7.07
CA LYS A 103 -24.00 -6.86 -6.55
C LYS A 103 -24.13 -8.12 -5.73
N ASP A 104 -23.69 -9.23 -6.28
CA ASP A 104 -23.78 -10.53 -5.63
C ASP A 104 -22.39 -11.06 -5.34
N TYR A 105 -22.26 -11.80 -4.25
CA TYR A 105 -21.03 -12.49 -3.91
C TYR A 105 -21.29 -13.93 -3.51
N LYS A 106 -20.25 -14.74 -3.64
CA LYS A 106 -20.16 -16.09 -3.13
C LYS A 106 -18.78 -16.31 -2.53
N ILE A 107 -18.76 -16.74 -1.26
CA ILE A 107 -17.53 -17.10 -0.56
C ILE A 107 -17.56 -18.60 -0.31
N THR A 108 -16.48 -19.28 -0.65
CA THR A 108 -16.29 -20.71 -0.39
C THR A 108 -15.04 -20.87 0.47
N ILE A 109 -15.19 -21.55 1.61
CA ILE A 109 -14.11 -21.83 2.54
C ILE A 109 -13.93 -23.34 2.63
N ASP A 110 -12.74 -23.82 2.24
CA ASP A 110 -12.34 -25.21 2.40
C ASP A 110 -11.47 -25.35 3.65
N TYR A 111 -11.79 -26.32 4.47
CA TYR A 111 -11.09 -26.63 5.72
C TYR A 111 -10.30 -27.92 5.61
N LYS A 112 -9.31 -28.05 6.48
CA LYS A 112 -8.49 -29.27 6.52
C LYS A 112 -9.28 -30.49 7.01
N LYS A 113 -10.26 -30.30 7.90
CA LYS A 113 -10.99 -31.37 8.56
C LYS A 113 -12.52 -31.23 8.42
N SER A 114 -13.01 -30.02 8.48
CA SER A 114 -14.45 -29.74 8.44
C SER A 114 -14.98 -29.73 7.00
N PRO A 115 -16.30 -29.92 6.82
CA PRO A 115 -16.93 -29.72 5.52
C PRO A 115 -16.74 -28.31 5.00
N GLN A 116 -16.72 -28.19 3.68
CA GLN A 116 -16.73 -26.90 2.99
C GLN A 116 -17.90 -26.04 3.46
N ARG A 117 -17.65 -24.73 3.65
CA ARG A 117 -18.69 -23.76 3.95
C ARG A 117 -18.86 -22.81 2.76
N VAL A 118 -20.12 -22.57 2.38
CA VAL A 118 -20.47 -21.67 1.30
C VAL A 118 -21.39 -20.59 1.84
N ILE A 119 -21.09 -19.32 1.51
CA ILE A 119 -21.83 -18.13 1.91
C ILE A 119 -22.14 -17.36 0.64
N GLU A 120 -23.39 -17.01 0.43
CA GLU A 120 -23.85 -16.26 -0.74
C GLU A 120 -24.73 -15.10 -0.27
N GLY A 121 -24.61 -13.95 -0.92
CA GLY A 121 -25.40 -12.79 -0.53
C GLY A 121 -25.19 -11.57 -1.43
N SER A 122 -25.70 -10.44 -0.97
CA SER A 122 -25.56 -9.14 -1.62
C SER A 122 -24.35 -8.39 -1.10
N TYR A 123 -23.57 -7.82 -1.99
CA TYR A 123 -22.37 -7.04 -1.67
C TYR A 123 -22.74 -5.60 -1.27
N ASP A 124 -23.48 -5.49 -0.18
CA ASP A 124 -23.78 -4.21 0.47
C ASP A 124 -23.48 -4.31 1.97
N LYS A 125 -23.54 -3.18 2.66
CA LYS A 125 -23.15 -3.08 4.06
C LYS A 125 -23.84 -4.11 4.96
N ASN A 126 -25.11 -4.42 4.70
CA ASN A 126 -25.90 -5.30 5.57
C ASN A 126 -25.85 -6.76 5.09
N GLY A 127 -25.60 -6.99 3.80
CA GLY A 127 -25.50 -8.32 3.20
C GLY A 127 -24.13 -8.96 3.30
N LEU A 128 -23.08 -8.22 3.69
CA LEU A 128 -21.74 -8.74 3.93
C LEU A 128 -21.58 -9.27 5.35
N PRO A 129 -20.70 -10.27 5.58
CA PRO A 129 -20.26 -10.63 6.92
C PRO A 129 -19.67 -9.44 7.68
N GLU A 130 -19.88 -9.38 9.00
CA GLU A 130 -19.41 -8.26 9.84
C GLU A 130 -17.88 -8.08 9.80
N ASP A 131 -17.14 -9.18 9.70
CA ASP A 131 -15.67 -9.23 9.64
C ASP A 131 -15.11 -9.13 8.22
N PHE A 132 -15.97 -8.90 7.21
CA PHE A 132 -15.53 -8.82 5.81
C PHE A 132 -14.56 -7.65 5.56
N ALA A 133 -14.76 -6.52 6.23
CA ALA A 133 -13.89 -5.36 6.10
C ALA A 133 -12.46 -5.66 6.59
N ASP A 134 -12.33 -6.33 7.73
CA ASP A 134 -11.04 -6.72 8.32
C ASP A 134 -10.33 -7.76 7.44
N PHE A 135 -11.10 -8.71 6.89
CA PHE A 135 -10.59 -9.67 5.91
C PHE A 135 -10.05 -8.94 4.66
N ALA A 136 -10.83 -8.03 4.09
CA ALA A 136 -10.45 -7.30 2.89
C ALA A 136 -9.21 -6.43 3.13
N GLU A 137 -9.10 -5.76 4.28
CA GLU A 137 -7.95 -4.96 4.67
C GLU A 137 -6.70 -5.83 4.80
N THR A 138 -6.81 -6.99 5.49
CA THR A 138 -5.69 -7.93 5.66
C THR A 138 -5.16 -8.42 4.30
N VAL A 139 -6.04 -8.80 3.39
CA VAL A 139 -5.66 -9.22 2.04
C VAL A 139 -5.09 -8.06 1.22
N PHE A 140 -5.66 -6.87 1.34
CA PHE A 140 -5.18 -5.66 0.66
C PHE A 140 -3.76 -5.31 1.09
N GLU A 141 -3.46 -5.30 2.40
CA GLU A 141 -2.13 -5.00 2.92
C GLU A 141 -1.11 -6.07 2.49
N PHE A 142 -1.50 -7.34 2.45
CA PHE A 142 -0.67 -8.41 1.90
C PHE A 142 -0.31 -8.14 0.43
N ILE A 143 -1.28 -7.81 -0.40
CA ILE A 143 -1.05 -7.50 -1.82
C ILE A 143 -0.20 -6.22 -1.97
N ARG A 144 -0.50 -5.19 -1.18
CA ARG A 144 0.19 -3.90 -1.20
C ARG A 144 1.66 -4.04 -0.85
N PHE A 145 2.00 -4.93 0.08
CA PHE A 145 3.39 -5.17 0.50
C PHE A 145 4.28 -5.57 -0.69
N TYR A 146 3.78 -6.37 -1.61
CA TYR A 146 4.55 -6.79 -2.79
C TYR A 146 4.52 -5.74 -3.92
N GLY A 147 3.52 -4.86 -3.94
CA GLY A 147 3.41 -3.71 -4.84
C GLY A 147 3.56 -4.03 -6.33
N LEU A 148 4.06 -3.06 -7.08
CA LEU A 148 4.34 -3.18 -8.52
C LEU A 148 5.84 -3.42 -8.81
N GLY A 149 6.67 -3.49 -7.77
CA GLY A 149 8.12 -3.63 -7.87
C GLY A 149 8.84 -2.35 -8.32
N GLU A 150 10.15 -2.38 -8.30
CA GLU A 150 11.02 -1.21 -8.51
C GLU A 150 10.95 -0.65 -9.94
N VAL A 151 10.71 -1.50 -10.94
CA VAL A 151 10.70 -1.07 -12.36
C VAL A 151 9.58 -0.06 -12.66
N LEU A 152 8.46 -0.16 -11.93
CA LEU A 152 7.29 0.71 -12.08
C LEU A 152 7.17 1.77 -10.98
N ASP A 153 8.14 1.85 -10.07
CA ASP A 153 8.20 2.87 -9.04
C ASP A 153 8.97 4.12 -9.55
N PRO A 154 8.27 5.23 -9.84
CA PRO A 154 8.93 6.43 -10.35
C PRO A 154 9.97 7.00 -9.39
N SER A 155 9.85 6.78 -8.08
CA SER A 155 10.79 7.30 -7.08
C SER A 155 12.18 6.68 -7.19
N VAL A 156 12.28 5.47 -7.73
CA VAL A 156 13.56 4.78 -7.96
C VAL A 156 14.41 5.52 -9.00
N TYR A 157 13.77 6.18 -9.97
CA TYR A 157 14.47 6.86 -11.08
C TYR A 157 14.73 8.33 -10.81
N GLY A 158 14.11 8.91 -9.79
CA GLY A 158 14.24 10.31 -9.42
C GLY A 158 15.51 10.66 -8.65
N LYS A 159 16.27 9.67 -8.21
CA LYS A 159 17.52 9.92 -7.46
C LYS A 159 18.62 10.39 -8.39
N VAL A 160 19.02 11.65 -8.27
CA VAL A 160 20.19 12.18 -8.95
C VAL A 160 21.44 11.46 -8.42
N LYS A 161 22.18 10.79 -9.31
CA LYS A 161 23.42 10.12 -8.94
C LYS A 161 24.56 11.10 -8.93
N ARG A 162 25.30 11.15 -7.82
CA ARG A 162 26.51 11.95 -7.67
C ARG A 162 27.62 11.46 -8.62
N ARG A 163 28.33 12.40 -9.26
CA ARG A 163 29.61 12.11 -9.93
C ARG A 163 30.72 12.13 -8.89
N GLN A 164 31.78 11.35 -9.09
CA GLN A 164 32.90 11.27 -8.17
C GLN A 164 33.58 12.63 -7.89
N SER A 165 33.48 13.57 -8.83
CA SER A 165 34.04 14.93 -8.73
C SER A 165 33.10 15.95 -8.10
N GLU A 166 31.91 15.56 -7.67
CA GLU A 166 30.91 16.46 -7.09
C GLU A 166 30.93 16.41 -5.57
N TYR A 167 30.69 17.55 -4.97
CA TYR A 167 30.52 17.72 -3.53
C TYR A 167 29.06 17.52 -3.16
N ILE A 168 28.81 16.90 -1.99
CA ILE A 168 27.48 16.69 -1.44
C ILE A 168 27.16 17.84 -0.50
N PHE A 169 26.13 18.62 -0.86
CA PHE A 169 25.58 19.67 -0.02
C PHE A 169 24.22 19.21 0.53
N CYS A 170 24.11 19.11 1.84
CA CYS A 170 22.86 18.83 2.52
C CYS A 170 22.27 20.13 3.04
N SER A 171 21.00 20.39 2.72
CA SER A 171 20.21 21.41 3.39
C SER A 171 19.62 20.82 4.66
N VAL A 172 19.88 21.42 5.80
CA VAL A 172 19.34 20.97 7.09
C VAL A 172 18.49 22.05 7.75
N THR A 173 17.53 21.64 8.57
CA THR A 173 16.70 22.55 9.36
C THR A 173 16.95 22.34 10.86
N PHE A 174 16.98 23.45 11.58
CA PHE A 174 17.03 23.49 13.06
C PHE A 174 15.61 23.73 13.55
N ASP A 175 15.06 22.82 14.32
CA ASP A 175 13.69 22.88 14.84
C ASP A 175 12.64 23.20 13.77
N ASP A 176 11.47 23.68 14.16
CA ASP A 176 10.36 24.08 13.26
C ASP A 176 10.67 25.33 12.40
N GLY A 177 11.94 25.65 12.20
CA GLY A 177 12.39 26.82 11.47
C GLY A 177 12.17 26.71 9.96
N TYR A 178 11.61 27.76 9.34
CA TYR A 178 11.48 27.87 7.88
C TYR A 178 12.82 28.07 7.15
N LYS A 179 13.96 28.07 7.85
CA LYS A 179 15.26 28.38 7.30
C LYS A 179 16.13 27.14 7.27
N SER A 180 16.61 26.82 6.09
CA SER A 180 17.59 25.73 5.88
C SER A 180 19.01 26.28 5.78
N TYR A 181 19.98 25.46 6.13
CA TYR A 181 21.40 25.76 6.10
C TYR A 181 22.16 24.67 5.36
N TYR A 182 23.13 25.04 4.54
CA TYR A 182 23.99 24.10 3.84
C TYR A 182 25.12 23.56 4.73
N TYR A 183 25.26 22.25 4.67
CA TYR A 183 26.37 21.52 5.23
C TYR A 183 26.98 20.59 4.18
N LEU A 184 28.29 20.38 4.22
CA LEU A 184 29.00 19.42 3.39
C LEU A 184 29.04 18.05 4.05
N THR A 185 29.03 17.00 3.24
CA THR A 185 29.35 15.64 3.69
C THR A 185 30.11 14.90 2.59
N ASP A 186 30.83 13.86 2.98
CA ASP A 186 31.42 12.88 2.08
C ASP A 186 30.70 11.52 2.22
N ASP A 187 29.66 11.45 3.03
CA ASP A 187 28.89 10.25 3.30
C ASP A 187 27.70 10.14 2.34
N ASP A 188 27.83 9.26 1.34
CA ASP A 188 26.78 8.97 0.35
C ASP A 188 25.58 8.19 0.94
N SER A 189 25.65 7.75 2.19
CA SER A 189 24.58 7.02 2.86
C SER A 189 23.52 7.92 3.46
N ILE A 190 23.76 9.25 3.51
CA ILE A 190 22.80 10.22 4.05
C ILE A 190 21.66 10.39 3.05
N GLU A 191 20.43 10.30 3.55
CA GLU A 191 19.20 10.48 2.76
C GLU A 191 18.37 11.65 3.31
N ILE A 192 17.45 12.16 2.48
CA ILE A 192 16.46 13.17 2.91
C ILE A 192 15.56 12.54 4.00
N GLY A 193 15.38 13.26 5.11
CA GLY A 193 14.67 12.79 6.29
C GLY A 193 15.57 12.16 7.36
N ASP A 194 16.86 11.96 7.06
CA ASP A 194 17.82 11.53 8.07
C ASP A 194 18.12 12.64 9.08
N PHE A 195 18.33 12.24 10.33
CA PHE A 195 18.89 13.12 11.35
C PHE A 195 20.39 12.99 11.38
N VAL A 196 21.06 14.14 11.41
CA VAL A 196 22.51 14.23 11.40
C VAL A 196 23.01 15.14 12.49
N LEU A 197 24.20 14.84 13.01
CA LEU A 197 24.91 15.67 13.96
C LEU A 197 25.77 16.69 13.22
N VAL A 198 25.59 17.98 13.55
CA VAL A 198 26.29 19.08 12.88
C VAL A 198 26.87 20.06 13.89
N PRO A 199 27.99 20.77 13.55
CA PRO A 199 28.49 21.88 14.34
C PRO A 199 27.64 23.13 14.11
N ALA A 200 26.87 23.57 15.12
CA ALA A 200 26.01 24.73 15.06
C ALA A 200 26.61 25.97 15.73
N GLY A 201 26.00 27.13 15.48
CA GLY A 201 26.41 28.38 16.11
C GLY A 201 27.83 28.86 15.77
N LYS A 202 28.30 29.87 16.49
CA LYS A 202 29.69 30.41 16.38
C LYS A 202 30.71 29.61 17.17
N ASP A 203 30.23 28.93 18.21
CA ASP A 203 30.98 28.08 19.14
C ASP A 203 31.13 26.63 18.65
N ASN A 204 30.45 26.29 17.54
CA ASN A 204 30.44 24.95 16.95
C ASN A 204 29.92 23.86 17.92
N HIS A 205 28.95 24.19 18.79
CA HIS A 205 28.29 23.14 19.56
C HIS A 205 27.62 22.10 18.64
N GLU A 206 27.54 20.88 19.12
CA GLU A 206 26.88 19.81 18.36
C GLU A 206 25.36 19.95 18.47
N ALA A 207 24.69 19.84 17.33
CA ALA A 207 23.23 19.89 17.24
C ALA A 207 22.72 18.78 16.33
N VAL A 208 21.60 18.18 16.72
CA VAL A 208 20.84 17.22 15.90
C VAL A 208 19.92 18.01 14.97
N VAL A 209 19.97 17.74 13.68
CA VAL A 209 19.18 18.43 12.64
C VAL A 209 18.69 17.46 11.58
N GLU A 210 17.56 17.79 10.96
CA GLU A 210 17.00 16.98 9.88
C GLU A 210 17.52 17.44 8.51
N VAL A 211 17.87 16.47 7.65
CA VAL A 211 18.24 16.69 6.25
C VAL A 211 16.96 16.83 5.42
N VAL A 212 16.73 18.01 4.86
CA VAL A 212 15.52 18.32 4.06
C VAL A 212 15.76 18.32 2.56
N ASN A 213 17.01 18.46 2.13
CA ASN A 213 17.39 18.39 0.71
C ASN A 213 18.84 17.97 0.54
N ILE A 214 19.17 17.31 -0.57
CA ILE A 214 20.54 16.91 -0.95
C ILE A 214 20.79 17.31 -2.39
N GLU A 215 21.86 18.02 -2.62
CA GLU A 215 22.27 18.53 -3.93
C GLU A 215 23.74 18.21 -4.19
N TYR A 216 24.08 18.00 -5.44
CA TYR A 216 25.44 17.70 -5.88
C TYR A 216 25.98 18.82 -6.76
N PHE A 217 27.15 19.32 -6.46
CA PHE A 217 27.77 20.43 -7.19
C PHE A 217 29.21 20.11 -7.57
N SER A 218 29.58 20.44 -8.80
CA SER A 218 31.00 20.53 -9.18
C SER A 218 31.65 21.69 -8.45
N GLU A 219 32.98 21.67 -8.30
CA GLU A 219 33.75 22.69 -7.59
C GLU A 219 33.46 24.12 -8.11
N GLU A 220 33.21 24.25 -9.42
CA GLU A 220 32.91 25.54 -10.06
C GLU A 220 31.49 26.07 -9.75
N ASN A 221 30.57 25.22 -9.33
CA ASN A 221 29.16 25.57 -9.18
C ASN A 221 28.65 25.47 -7.72
N VAL A 222 29.55 25.33 -6.76
CA VAL A 222 29.16 25.23 -5.34
C VAL A 222 28.43 26.48 -4.87
N PRO A 223 27.32 26.34 -4.09
CA PRO A 223 26.53 27.47 -3.60
C PRO A 223 27.27 28.29 -2.55
N LEU A 224 28.22 27.69 -1.86
CA LEU A 224 29.06 28.30 -0.83
C LEU A 224 30.49 27.80 -0.96
N PRO A 225 31.50 28.64 -0.60
CA PRO A 225 32.90 28.22 -0.61
C PRO A 225 33.10 26.96 0.27
N ILE A 226 33.68 25.92 -0.30
CA ILE A 226 33.88 24.61 0.36
C ILE A 226 34.62 24.78 1.69
N GLU A 227 35.68 25.62 1.70
CA GLU A 227 36.53 25.87 2.87
C GLU A 227 35.81 26.58 4.02
N LYS A 228 34.67 27.25 3.73
CA LYS A 228 33.87 27.99 4.71
C LYS A 228 32.60 27.28 5.10
N THR A 229 32.25 26.22 4.39
CA THR A 229 31.03 25.45 4.67
C THR A 229 31.30 24.40 5.73
N LYS A 230 30.49 24.41 6.79
CA LYS A 230 30.59 23.42 7.85
C LYS A 230 30.21 22.03 7.33
N ARG A 231 30.76 20.99 7.97
CA ARG A 231 30.54 19.61 7.57
C ARG A 231 29.65 18.89 8.58
N ILE A 232 28.84 18.00 8.06
CA ILE A 232 28.12 17.01 8.88
C ILE A 232 29.17 16.15 9.60
N ILE A 233 28.96 15.92 10.88
CA ILE A 233 29.85 15.08 11.70
C ILE A 233 29.56 13.62 11.39
N ARG A 234 28.28 13.20 11.49
CA ARG A 234 27.80 11.84 11.20
C ARG A 234 26.27 11.78 11.17
N LYS A 235 25.72 10.66 10.73
CA LYS A 235 24.31 10.31 11.00
C LYS A 235 24.07 10.13 12.50
N CYS A 236 22.90 10.51 12.97
CA CYS A 236 22.48 10.29 14.34
C CYS A 236 22.19 8.81 14.61
N THR A 237 22.42 8.42 15.84
CA THR A 237 21.99 7.16 16.45
C THR A 237 20.94 7.45 17.51
N ASP A 238 20.27 6.44 18.04
CA ASP A 238 19.24 6.61 19.07
C ASP A 238 19.74 7.37 20.30
N ASP A 239 21.02 7.22 20.66
CA ASP A 239 21.66 7.90 21.79
C ASP A 239 21.78 9.43 21.60
N ASP A 240 21.73 9.92 20.38
CA ASP A 240 21.90 11.37 20.09
C ASP A 240 20.64 12.19 20.37
N PHE A 241 19.50 11.55 20.48
CA PHE A 241 18.22 12.22 20.80
C PHE A 241 18.04 12.46 22.32
N ASP A 242 18.88 11.88 23.14
CA ASP A 242 18.90 12.08 24.60
C ASP A 242 19.85 13.23 25.04
N LEU A 243 20.48 13.93 24.10
CA LEU A 243 21.34 15.07 24.41
C LEU A 243 20.49 16.23 24.98
N PRO A 244 20.83 16.80 26.15
CA PRO A 244 20.09 17.94 26.68
C PRO A 244 20.23 19.13 25.75
N GLU A 245 19.08 19.76 25.42
CA GLU A 245 19.05 21.03 24.70
C GLU A 245 19.99 22.02 25.38
N SER A 246 21.02 22.48 24.72
CA SER A 246 21.92 23.50 25.26
C SER A 246 21.17 24.84 25.25
N GLU A 247 20.94 25.40 26.46
CA GLU A 247 20.36 26.72 26.69
C GLU A 247 21.09 27.85 25.97
#